data_641174849ee5bc5f5318499bcc7b73d1
#
_entry.id   641174849ee5bc5f5318499bcc7b73d1
#
_cell.length_a   1.000
_cell.length_b   1.000
_cell.length_c   1.000
_cell.angle_alpha   90.00
_cell.angle_beta   90.00
_cell.angle_gamma   90.00
#
_symmetry.space_group_name_H-M   'P 1'
#
loop_
_entity.id
_entity.type
_entity.pdbx_description
1 polymer ?
#
loop_
_entity_poly.entity_id
_entity_poly.type
_entity_poly.pdbx_seq_one_letter_code
_entity_poly.pdbx_strand_id
1 'polypeptide(L)'
;MKKIFIPTPLDESIVLPKDVTHHILHVFRHNIEKLITVTGSDNRCGIYQIKDEINGLAQASLIEYIDSPTAMHRTILVQSYLKGEKLEWVLQKATELNVDTVYLVPTSNCVAKYDAKKLQSKYSRWEKIMLEASQQCGRTQLPTLVVGETLSNVLDMESESLKLVAYENEEGYTIKDALKAINSDSTNRDILICIGPEGGFQEKEINDIIECGGQSVTLGNTILRAETAAIAALSMVHYELEL
;
A
#
# COMPACT_ATOMS: atom_id res chain seq x y z
N MET A 1 3.46 -21.62 -1.09
CA MET A 1 2.22 -21.78 -0.34
C MET A 1 1.28 -20.65 -0.71
N LYS A 2 -0.03 -20.93 -0.88
CA LYS A 2 -0.99 -19.88 -1.30
C LYS A 2 -1.30 -18.98 -0.12
N LYS A 3 -1.29 -17.65 -0.35
CA LYS A 3 -1.68 -16.67 0.68
C LYS A 3 -3.09 -16.16 0.44
N ILE A 4 -3.84 -16.01 1.53
CA ILE A 4 -5.27 -15.73 1.53
C ILE A 4 -5.56 -14.74 2.63
N PHE A 5 -6.46 -13.80 2.36
CA PHE A 5 -7.00 -12.90 3.37
C PHE A 5 -8.46 -13.24 3.61
N ILE A 6 -8.87 -13.27 4.88
CA ILE A 6 -10.25 -13.49 5.28
C ILE A 6 -10.78 -12.31 6.11
N PRO A 7 -12.10 -12.01 6.01
CA PRO A 7 -12.68 -10.84 6.67
C PRO A 7 -12.94 -11.05 8.17
N THR A 8 -12.58 -12.22 8.70
CA THR A 8 -12.76 -12.59 10.11
C THR A 8 -11.40 -12.69 10.81
N PRO A 9 -11.34 -12.50 12.15
CA PRO A 9 -10.15 -12.82 12.93
C PRO A 9 -9.72 -14.27 12.75
N LEU A 10 -8.45 -14.55 12.98
CA LEU A 10 -7.95 -15.93 12.98
C LEU A 10 -8.28 -16.66 14.28
N ASP A 11 -8.65 -17.94 14.14
CA ASP A 11 -8.88 -18.86 15.24
C ASP A 11 -8.20 -20.22 14.92
N GLU A 12 -8.18 -21.15 15.87
CA GLU A 12 -7.65 -22.51 15.69
C GLU A 12 -8.32 -23.26 14.52
N SER A 13 -9.60 -22.99 14.30
CA SER A 13 -10.37 -23.51 13.16
C SER A 13 -11.11 -22.39 12.46
N ILE A 14 -10.97 -22.31 11.17
CA ILE A 14 -11.61 -21.28 10.32
C ILE A 14 -12.42 -21.92 9.21
N VAL A 15 -13.47 -21.20 8.80
CA VAL A 15 -14.25 -21.50 7.61
C VAL A 15 -13.89 -20.49 6.54
N LEU A 16 -13.41 -20.96 5.40
CA LEU A 16 -13.04 -20.07 4.30
C LEU A 16 -14.29 -19.54 3.60
N PRO A 17 -14.32 -18.26 3.21
CA PRO A 17 -15.40 -17.69 2.39
C PRO A 17 -15.65 -18.49 1.12
N LYS A 18 -16.87 -18.45 0.60
CA LYS A 18 -17.29 -19.29 -0.53
C LYS A 18 -16.47 -19.04 -1.80
N ASP A 19 -16.18 -17.78 -2.11
CA ASP A 19 -15.35 -17.37 -3.25
C ASP A 19 -13.91 -17.85 -3.10
N VAL A 20 -13.35 -17.73 -1.88
CA VAL A 20 -12.01 -18.22 -1.53
C VAL A 20 -11.97 -19.74 -1.63
N THR A 21 -12.96 -20.45 -1.07
CA THR A 21 -13.08 -21.92 -1.16
C THR A 21 -13.08 -22.37 -2.61
N HIS A 22 -13.96 -21.78 -3.43
CA HIS A 22 -14.05 -22.11 -4.86
C HIS A 22 -12.72 -21.90 -5.57
N HIS A 23 -12.06 -20.77 -5.29
CA HIS A 23 -10.79 -20.45 -5.94
C HIS A 23 -9.68 -21.44 -5.56
N ILE A 24 -9.62 -21.85 -4.30
CA ILE A 24 -8.59 -22.77 -3.82
C ILE A 24 -8.84 -24.20 -4.33
N LEU A 25 -10.03 -24.73 -4.10
CA LEU A 25 -10.32 -26.12 -4.37
C LEU A 25 -10.53 -26.40 -5.87
N HIS A 26 -11.21 -25.50 -6.59
CA HIS A 26 -11.62 -25.76 -7.97
C HIS A 26 -10.72 -25.07 -9.02
N VAL A 27 -10.23 -23.85 -8.78
CA VAL A 27 -9.36 -23.15 -9.74
C VAL A 27 -7.90 -23.59 -9.57
N PHE A 28 -7.39 -23.60 -8.36
CA PHE A 28 -6.01 -24.03 -8.08
C PHE A 28 -5.86 -25.53 -7.84
N ARG A 29 -6.98 -26.28 -7.83
CA ARG A 29 -7.01 -27.73 -7.60
C ARG A 29 -6.20 -28.12 -6.35
N HIS A 30 -6.31 -27.31 -5.26
CA HIS A 30 -5.72 -27.64 -3.99
C HIS A 30 -6.47 -28.81 -3.40
N ASN A 31 -5.76 -29.90 -3.09
CA ASN A 31 -6.33 -31.04 -2.41
C ASN A 31 -6.55 -30.72 -0.93
N ILE A 32 -7.50 -31.41 -0.30
CA ILE A 32 -7.58 -31.58 1.15
C ILE A 32 -6.19 -31.99 1.65
N GLU A 33 -5.75 -31.48 2.82
CA GLU A 33 -4.43 -31.62 3.43
C GLU A 33 -3.34 -30.63 2.94
N LYS A 34 -3.55 -29.84 1.90
CA LYS A 34 -2.59 -28.81 1.53
C LYS A 34 -2.57 -27.66 2.51
N LEU A 35 -1.36 -27.12 2.70
CA LEU A 35 -1.13 -25.95 3.52
C LEU A 35 -1.40 -24.66 2.75
N ILE A 36 -2.03 -23.73 3.44
CA ILE A 36 -2.28 -22.36 2.99
C ILE A 36 -1.82 -21.38 4.06
N THR A 37 -1.41 -20.19 3.66
CA THR A 37 -1.16 -19.09 4.58
C THR A 37 -2.41 -18.23 4.62
N VAL A 38 -2.95 -17.95 5.80
CA VAL A 38 -4.15 -17.14 5.97
C VAL A 38 -3.82 -15.94 6.86
N THR A 39 -4.26 -14.76 6.44
CA THR A 39 -4.25 -13.54 7.25
C THR A 39 -5.69 -13.16 7.59
N GLY A 40 -5.97 -12.95 8.86
CA GLY A 40 -7.27 -12.52 9.37
C GLY A 40 -7.46 -11.01 9.37
N SER A 41 -8.67 -10.57 9.66
CA SER A 41 -8.99 -9.14 9.85
C SER A 41 -8.31 -8.51 11.07
N ASP A 42 -7.77 -9.32 11.96
CA ASP A 42 -6.97 -8.96 13.13
C ASP A 42 -5.46 -8.80 12.81
N ASN A 43 -5.09 -8.84 11.54
CA ASN A 43 -3.71 -8.79 11.03
C ASN A 43 -2.80 -9.93 11.52
N ARG A 44 -3.33 -10.94 12.23
CA ARG A 44 -2.57 -12.16 12.50
C ARG A 44 -2.42 -12.97 11.22
N CYS A 45 -1.31 -13.66 11.10
CA CYS A 45 -1.02 -14.55 9.98
C CYS A 45 -0.72 -15.95 10.51
N GLY A 46 -1.20 -16.98 9.81
CA GLY A 46 -0.97 -18.37 10.22
C GLY A 46 -0.93 -19.33 9.04
N ILE A 47 -0.30 -20.48 9.26
CA ILE A 47 -0.33 -21.62 8.36
C ILE A 47 -1.50 -22.50 8.76
N TYR A 48 -2.37 -22.77 7.81
CA TYR A 48 -3.55 -23.61 7.98
C TYR A 48 -3.50 -24.80 7.05
N GLN A 49 -4.04 -25.91 7.53
CA GLN A 49 -4.26 -27.11 6.72
C GLN A 49 -5.75 -27.25 6.41
N ILE A 50 -6.10 -27.39 5.13
CA ILE A 50 -7.47 -27.69 4.71
C ILE A 50 -7.80 -29.11 5.15
N LYS A 51 -8.85 -29.26 5.94
CA LYS A 51 -9.29 -30.55 6.49
C LYS A 51 -10.45 -31.17 5.74
N ASP A 52 -11.44 -30.36 5.39
CA ASP A 52 -12.68 -30.84 4.78
C ASP A 52 -13.38 -29.73 3.99
N GLU A 53 -14.38 -30.13 3.20
CA GLU A 53 -15.33 -29.23 2.55
C GLU A 53 -16.76 -29.59 3.00
N ILE A 54 -17.38 -28.70 3.76
CA ILE A 54 -18.72 -28.87 4.28
C ILE A 54 -19.65 -27.81 3.68
N ASN A 55 -20.72 -28.24 3.03
CA ASN A 55 -21.69 -27.36 2.37
C ASN A 55 -21.05 -26.36 1.36
N GLY A 56 -19.99 -26.77 0.68
CA GLY A 56 -19.28 -25.92 -0.30
C GLY A 56 -18.37 -24.88 0.33
N LEU A 57 -18.01 -25.04 1.60
CA LEU A 57 -17.07 -24.19 2.36
C LEU A 57 -15.91 -25.01 2.89
N ALA A 58 -14.68 -24.62 2.60
CA ALA A 58 -13.51 -25.31 3.10
C ALA A 58 -13.31 -25.02 4.60
N GLN A 59 -13.08 -26.06 5.36
CA GLN A 59 -12.69 -26.02 6.78
C GLN A 59 -11.18 -26.14 6.86
N ALA A 60 -10.53 -25.27 7.62
CA ALA A 60 -9.10 -25.31 7.78
C ALA A 60 -8.71 -25.15 9.25
N SER A 61 -7.72 -25.94 9.68
CA SER A 61 -7.20 -25.92 11.05
C SER A 61 -5.82 -25.28 11.08
N LEU A 62 -5.57 -24.48 12.11
CA LEU A 62 -4.29 -23.84 12.38
C LEU A 62 -3.21 -24.90 12.62
N ILE A 63 -2.06 -24.71 11.99
CA ILE A 63 -0.83 -25.46 12.28
C ILE A 63 0.06 -24.61 13.18
N GLU A 64 0.33 -23.36 12.77
CA GLU A 64 1.16 -22.42 13.52
C GLU A 64 0.85 -20.99 13.12
N TYR A 65 1.05 -20.04 14.02
CA TYR A 65 1.07 -18.62 13.69
C TYR A 65 2.42 -18.24 13.09
N ILE A 66 2.38 -17.31 12.16
CA ILE A 66 3.59 -16.73 11.56
C ILE A 66 3.78 -15.35 12.20
N ASP A 67 4.94 -15.15 12.83
CA ASP A 67 5.34 -13.82 13.25
C ASP A 67 5.64 -12.99 12.01
N SER A 68 4.86 -11.94 11.79
CA SER A 68 5.18 -10.95 10.78
C SER A 68 6.34 -10.11 11.32
N PRO A 69 7.46 -10.01 10.60
CA PRO A 69 8.51 -9.09 11.02
C PRO A 69 7.92 -7.69 11.10
N THR A 70 8.09 -7.05 12.24
CA THR A 70 7.71 -5.64 12.41
C THR A 70 8.72 -4.83 11.59
N ALA A 71 8.25 -4.22 10.51
CA ALA A 71 9.09 -3.29 9.77
C ALA A 71 9.52 -2.15 10.70
N MET A 72 10.79 -1.74 10.59
CA MET A 72 11.32 -0.62 11.40
C MET A 72 10.65 0.70 11.02
N HIS A 73 10.17 0.82 9.78
CA HIS A 73 9.56 2.02 9.23
C HIS A 73 8.31 1.64 8.44
N ARG A 74 7.24 2.42 8.56
CA ARG A 74 6.13 2.34 7.62
C ARG A 74 6.46 3.17 6.38
N THR A 75 6.13 2.64 5.21
CA THR A 75 6.17 3.39 3.95
C THR A 75 4.77 3.87 3.61
N ILE A 76 4.59 5.17 3.52
CA ILE A 76 3.31 5.85 3.30
C ILE A 76 3.36 6.57 1.95
N LEU A 77 2.41 6.30 1.08
CA LEU A 77 2.26 6.99 -0.20
C LEU A 77 1.07 7.95 -0.13
N VAL A 78 1.31 9.24 -0.33
CA VAL A 78 0.28 10.24 -0.59
C VAL A 78 0.23 10.48 -2.09
N GLN A 79 -0.77 9.90 -2.74
CA GLN A 79 -0.95 9.97 -4.18
C GLN A 79 -2.10 10.90 -4.55
N SER A 80 -1.82 11.93 -5.34
CA SER A 80 -2.89 12.73 -5.94
C SER A 80 -3.71 11.91 -6.94
N TYR A 81 -5.00 12.23 -7.08
CA TYR A 81 -5.86 11.49 -8.03
C TYR A 81 -5.31 11.54 -9.45
N LEU A 82 -5.23 10.39 -10.09
CA LEU A 82 -4.81 10.22 -11.49
C LEU A 82 -5.99 9.83 -12.38
N LYS A 83 -5.86 10.10 -13.67
CA LYS A 83 -6.85 9.78 -14.70
C LYS A 83 -6.85 8.29 -15.07
N GLY A 84 -8.04 7.74 -15.26
CA GLY A 84 -8.23 6.41 -15.84
C GLY A 84 -7.64 5.29 -14.99
N GLU A 85 -6.97 4.35 -15.63
CA GLU A 85 -6.40 3.15 -14.99
C GLU A 85 -5.04 3.41 -14.32
N LYS A 86 -4.45 4.59 -14.49
CA LYS A 86 -3.15 4.93 -13.90
C LYS A 86 -3.15 4.83 -12.38
N LEU A 87 -4.23 5.30 -11.73
CA LEU A 87 -4.36 5.21 -10.28
C LEU A 87 -4.44 3.75 -9.81
N GLU A 88 -5.20 2.92 -10.52
CA GLU A 88 -5.33 1.49 -10.23
C GLU A 88 -3.97 0.78 -10.38
N TRP A 89 -3.20 1.17 -11.40
CA TRP A 89 -1.86 0.66 -11.61
C TRP A 89 -0.88 1.07 -10.49
N VAL A 90 -0.95 2.33 -10.03
CA VAL A 90 -0.17 2.80 -8.86
C VAL A 90 -0.52 1.99 -7.63
N LEU A 91 -1.81 1.80 -7.32
CA LEU A 91 -2.25 1.01 -6.15
C LEU A 91 -1.74 -0.43 -6.20
N GLN A 92 -1.83 -1.07 -7.37
CA GLN A 92 -1.30 -2.40 -7.57
C GLN A 92 0.21 -2.46 -7.29
N LYS A 93 0.99 -1.57 -7.92
CA LYS A 93 2.46 -1.59 -7.82
C LYS A 93 2.96 -1.10 -6.45
N ALA A 94 2.31 -0.12 -5.84
CA ALA A 94 2.61 0.29 -4.48
C ALA A 94 2.41 -0.88 -3.49
N THR A 95 1.35 -1.67 -3.68
CA THR A 95 1.13 -2.89 -2.88
C THR A 95 2.23 -3.91 -3.08
N GLU A 96 2.66 -4.16 -4.32
CA GLU A 96 3.77 -5.06 -4.63
C GLU A 96 5.11 -4.57 -4.05
N LEU A 97 5.29 -3.24 -3.94
CA LEU A 97 6.46 -2.57 -3.37
C LEU A 97 6.34 -2.31 -1.86
N ASN A 98 5.51 -3.07 -1.18
CA ASN A 98 5.40 -3.12 0.27
C ASN A 98 4.96 -1.81 0.94
N VAL A 99 4.17 -0.95 0.27
CA VAL A 99 3.57 0.22 0.91
C VAL A 99 2.66 -0.20 2.07
N ASP A 100 2.69 0.52 3.20
CA ASP A 100 1.84 0.23 4.36
C ASP A 100 0.52 1.00 4.31
N THR A 101 0.57 2.24 3.86
CA THR A 101 -0.62 3.09 3.76
C THR A 101 -0.58 3.89 2.46
N VAL A 102 -1.72 3.96 1.79
CA VAL A 102 -1.93 4.84 0.63
C VAL A 102 -3.04 5.81 0.94
N TYR A 103 -2.71 7.09 0.95
CA TYR A 103 -3.66 8.20 0.97
C TYR A 103 -3.92 8.67 -0.46
N LEU A 104 -5.18 8.68 -0.87
CA LEU A 104 -5.59 9.28 -2.15
C LEU A 104 -6.21 10.65 -1.89
N VAL A 105 -5.53 11.69 -2.32
CA VAL A 105 -5.92 13.08 -2.02
C VAL A 105 -6.26 13.88 -3.28
N PRO A 106 -7.24 14.80 -3.22
CA PRO A 106 -7.41 15.81 -4.24
C PRO A 106 -6.32 16.87 -4.11
N THR A 107 -5.76 17.30 -5.26
CA THR A 107 -4.86 18.44 -5.36
C THR A 107 -5.29 19.35 -6.49
N SER A 108 -4.77 20.56 -6.56
CA SER A 108 -5.26 21.63 -7.42
C SER A 108 -5.24 21.26 -8.91
N ASN A 109 -4.20 20.58 -9.37
CA ASN A 109 -4.01 20.20 -10.76
C ASN A 109 -4.60 18.81 -11.09
N CYS A 110 -5.35 18.18 -10.16
CA CYS A 110 -6.06 16.93 -10.46
C CYS A 110 -7.13 17.14 -11.54
N VAL A 111 -6.98 16.43 -12.65
CA VAL A 111 -8.02 16.36 -13.70
C VAL A 111 -9.15 15.42 -13.26
N ALA A 112 -8.82 14.33 -12.58
CA ALA A 112 -9.78 13.40 -12.02
C ALA A 112 -10.42 14.02 -10.77
N LYS A 113 -11.75 14.13 -10.78
CA LYS A 113 -12.53 14.63 -9.64
C LYS A 113 -13.56 13.59 -9.25
N TYR A 114 -13.58 13.27 -7.97
CA TYR A 114 -14.51 12.30 -7.39
C TYR A 114 -15.41 13.00 -6.37
N ASP A 115 -16.72 12.94 -6.57
CA ASP A 115 -17.69 13.20 -5.51
C ASP A 115 -17.79 12.01 -4.57
N ALA A 116 -18.42 12.18 -3.41
CA ALA A 116 -18.55 11.14 -2.40
C ALA A 116 -19.15 9.82 -2.95
N LYS A 117 -20.12 9.90 -3.87
CA LYS A 117 -20.75 8.72 -4.48
C LYS A 117 -19.80 7.97 -5.40
N LYS A 118 -19.01 8.70 -6.20
CA LYS A 118 -17.99 8.09 -7.07
C LYS A 118 -16.84 7.53 -6.26
N LEU A 119 -16.40 8.20 -5.19
CA LEU A 119 -15.39 7.68 -4.27
C LEU A 119 -15.85 6.36 -3.67
N GLN A 120 -17.06 6.28 -3.12
CA GLN A 120 -17.61 5.05 -2.55
C GLN A 120 -17.65 3.91 -3.58
N SER A 121 -18.04 4.20 -4.83
CA SER A 121 -18.06 3.19 -5.90
C SER A 121 -16.67 2.72 -6.32
N LYS A 122 -15.68 3.62 -6.30
CA LYS A 122 -14.29 3.30 -6.66
C LYS A 122 -13.53 2.60 -5.54
N TYR A 123 -13.81 2.95 -4.29
CA TYR A 123 -13.11 2.44 -3.12
C TYR A 123 -13.07 0.91 -3.09
N SER A 124 -14.22 0.25 -3.20
CA SER A 124 -14.29 -1.22 -3.20
C SER A 124 -13.50 -1.87 -4.34
N ARG A 125 -13.42 -1.20 -5.50
CA ARG A 125 -12.60 -1.68 -6.61
C ARG A 125 -11.11 -1.52 -6.31
N TRP A 126 -10.70 -0.41 -5.73
CA TRP A 126 -9.32 -0.14 -5.36
C TRP A 126 -8.83 -1.08 -4.25
N GLU A 127 -9.66 -1.29 -3.21
CA GLU A 127 -9.36 -2.31 -2.18
C GLU A 127 -9.18 -3.70 -2.78
N LYS A 128 -10.05 -4.07 -3.72
CA LYS A 128 -9.94 -5.37 -4.40
C LYS A 128 -8.63 -5.50 -5.17
N ILE A 129 -8.19 -4.46 -5.88
CA ILE A 129 -6.90 -4.44 -6.59
C ILE A 129 -5.74 -4.65 -5.62
N MET A 130 -5.74 -3.93 -4.49
CA MET A 130 -4.71 -4.07 -3.47
C MET A 130 -4.73 -5.44 -2.80
N LEU A 131 -5.90 -6.01 -2.55
CA LEU A 131 -6.07 -7.37 -2.04
C LEU A 131 -5.50 -8.41 -3.01
N GLU A 132 -5.87 -8.34 -4.29
CA GLU A 132 -5.37 -9.26 -5.32
C GLU A 132 -3.86 -9.15 -5.50
N ALA A 133 -3.31 -7.93 -5.48
CA ALA A 133 -1.87 -7.68 -5.52
C ALA A 133 -1.17 -8.28 -4.29
N SER A 134 -1.71 -8.07 -3.08
CA SER A 134 -1.16 -8.62 -1.83
C SER A 134 -1.13 -10.16 -1.85
N GLN A 135 -2.18 -10.78 -2.35
CA GLN A 135 -2.22 -12.25 -2.50
C GLN A 135 -1.20 -12.76 -3.51
N GLN A 136 -1.01 -12.03 -4.61
CA GLN A 136 -0.10 -12.42 -5.68
C GLN A 136 1.38 -12.24 -5.27
N CYS A 137 1.75 -11.10 -4.69
CA CYS A 137 3.14 -10.84 -4.27
C CYS A 137 3.49 -11.51 -2.93
N GLY A 138 2.49 -12.02 -2.21
CA GLY A 138 2.70 -12.81 -1.02
C GLY A 138 2.87 -12.01 0.27
N ARG A 139 2.28 -10.82 0.37
CA ARG A 139 2.23 -10.05 1.62
C ARG A 139 1.52 -10.83 2.72
N THR A 140 1.92 -10.58 3.96
CA THR A 140 1.25 -11.09 5.17
C THR A 140 0.24 -10.10 5.74
N GLN A 141 0.34 -8.82 5.36
CA GLN A 141 -0.56 -7.75 5.78
C GLN A 141 -1.10 -7.00 4.58
N LEU A 142 -2.36 -6.56 4.66
CA LEU A 142 -2.96 -5.69 3.66
C LEU A 142 -2.52 -4.24 3.90
N PRO A 143 -2.15 -3.50 2.87
CA PRO A 143 -1.94 -2.07 3.01
C PRO A 143 -3.27 -1.35 3.25
N THR A 144 -3.22 -0.29 4.03
CA THR A 144 -4.39 0.56 4.31
C THR A 144 -4.62 1.53 3.17
N LEU A 145 -5.86 1.62 2.69
CA LEU A 145 -6.28 2.63 1.73
C LEU A 145 -7.15 3.69 2.42
N VAL A 146 -6.75 4.95 2.33
CA VAL A 146 -7.49 6.09 2.88
C VAL A 146 -7.88 7.04 1.76
N VAL A 147 -9.15 7.41 1.71
CA VAL A 147 -9.71 8.33 0.72
C VAL A 147 -10.57 9.39 1.39
N GLY A 148 -10.73 10.54 0.73
CA GLY A 148 -11.60 11.62 1.22
C GLY A 148 -10.90 12.64 2.11
N GLU A 149 -9.64 12.43 2.46
CA GLU A 149 -8.83 13.40 3.19
C GLU A 149 -8.25 14.47 2.26
N THR A 150 -7.93 15.63 2.83
CA THR A 150 -7.14 16.67 2.15
C THR A 150 -5.65 16.43 2.35
N LEU A 151 -4.81 17.01 1.48
CA LEU A 151 -3.36 16.95 1.65
C LEU A 151 -2.94 17.48 3.04
N SER A 152 -3.46 18.62 3.47
CA SER A 152 -3.16 19.21 4.78
C SER A 152 -3.51 18.27 5.93
N ASN A 153 -4.72 17.66 5.92
CA ASN A 153 -5.10 16.71 6.97
C ASN A 153 -4.14 15.53 7.06
N VAL A 154 -3.69 14.99 5.91
CA VAL A 154 -2.74 13.87 5.90
C VAL A 154 -1.38 14.29 6.47
N LEU A 155 -0.90 15.48 6.12
CA LEU A 155 0.38 16.00 6.66
C LEU A 155 0.32 16.18 8.19
N ASP A 156 -0.84 16.59 8.72
CA ASP A 156 -1.06 16.73 10.16
C ASP A 156 -1.17 15.35 10.86
N MET A 157 -1.91 14.41 10.27
CA MET A 157 -2.06 13.05 10.79
C MET A 157 -0.72 12.31 10.87
N GLU A 158 0.16 12.53 9.90
CA GLU A 158 1.47 11.89 9.80
C GLU A 158 2.59 12.87 10.19
N SER A 159 2.37 13.68 11.25
CA SER A 159 3.29 14.76 11.69
C SER A 159 4.70 14.27 11.95
N GLU A 160 4.87 13.08 12.54
CA GLU A 160 6.16 12.50 12.93
C GLU A 160 6.92 11.82 11.79
N SER A 161 6.29 11.62 10.63
CA SER A 161 6.94 10.98 9.49
C SER A 161 7.97 11.88 8.81
N LEU A 162 9.00 11.28 8.20
CA LEU A 162 9.80 12.00 7.22
C LEU A 162 8.96 12.19 5.95
N LYS A 163 8.69 13.43 5.61
CA LYS A 163 7.87 13.80 4.44
C LYS A 163 8.76 14.16 3.28
N LEU A 164 8.61 13.44 2.17
CA LEU A 164 9.32 13.69 0.91
C LEU A 164 8.29 14.04 -0.17
N VAL A 165 8.50 15.11 -0.91
CA VAL A 165 7.69 15.43 -2.08
C VAL A 165 8.53 15.36 -3.34
N ALA A 166 8.13 14.48 -4.28
CA ALA A 166 8.76 14.43 -5.59
C ALA A 166 8.33 15.66 -6.40
N TYR A 167 9.31 16.52 -6.70
CA TYR A 167 9.07 17.79 -7.34
C TYR A 167 9.97 17.96 -8.57
N GLU A 168 9.35 18.25 -9.72
CA GLU A 168 10.03 18.35 -11.00
C GLU A 168 11.01 19.52 -11.13
N ASN A 169 10.84 20.56 -10.29
CA ASN A 169 11.72 21.72 -10.27
C ASN A 169 12.81 21.63 -9.17
N GLU A 170 12.91 20.49 -8.48
CA GLU A 170 14.01 20.26 -7.54
C GLU A 170 15.27 19.83 -8.30
N GLU A 171 16.35 20.62 -8.20
CA GLU A 171 17.57 20.40 -8.99
C GLU A 171 18.75 19.84 -8.18
N GLY A 172 18.71 19.87 -6.86
CA GLY A 172 19.89 19.63 -6.04
C GLY A 172 19.78 18.48 -5.05
N TYR A 173 18.60 18.28 -4.47
CA TYR A 173 18.42 17.33 -3.38
C TYR A 173 17.73 16.06 -3.86
N THR A 174 18.46 14.97 -3.84
CA THR A 174 17.96 13.70 -4.34
C THR A 174 17.22 12.92 -3.23
N ILE A 175 16.28 12.05 -3.63
CA ILE A 175 15.64 11.13 -2.68
C ILE A 175 16.67 10.27 -1.94
N LYS A 176 17.79 9.94 -2.59
CA LYS A 176 18.89 9.19 -1.98
C LYS A 176 19.55 9.97 -0.83
N ASP A 177 19.73 11.31 -0.99
CA ASP A 177 20.33 12.14 0.05
C ASP A 177 19.40 12.22 1.27
N ALA A 178 18.09 12.35 1.04
CA ALA A 178 17.08 12.34 2.10
C ALA A 178 17.08 11.01 2.87
N LEU A 179 17.11 9.88 2.19
CA LEU A 179 17.07 8.55 2.81
C LEU A 179 18.36 8.21 3.56
N LYS A 180 19.53 8.65 3.08
CA LYS A 180 20.79 8.48 3.81
C LYS A 180 20.81 9.22 5.14
N ALA A 181 20.15 10.38 5.23
CA ALA A 181 20.04 11.11 6.47
C ALA A 181 19.28 10.31 7.56
N ILE A 182 18.28 9.51 7.17
CA ILE A 182 17.54 8.62 8.09
C ILE A 182 18.44 7.50 8.61
N ASN A 183 19.16 6.82 7.73
CA ASN A 183 20.03 5.70 8.10
C ASN A 183 21.12 6.11 9.09
N SER A 184 21.52 7.40 9.08
CA SER A 184 22.51 7.95 10.01
C SER A 184 21.93 8.40 11.37
N ASP A 185 20.62 8.63 11.46
CA ASP A 185 19.99 9.31 12.61
C ASP A 185 19.20 8.30 13.48
N SER A 186 19.48 7.06 13.59
CA SER A 186 18.87 6.06 14.51
C SER A 186 17.37 6.28 14.89
N THR A 187 16.70 7.20 14.23
CA THR A 187 15.29 7.53 14.46
C THR A 187 14.42 6.65 13.55
N ASN A 188 13.67 5.73 14.16
CA ASN A 188 12.65 4.92 13.48
C ASN A 188 11.47 5.80 13.03
N ARG A 189 11.68 6.63 11.99
CA ARG A 189 10.60 7.45 11.44
C ARG A 189 9.95 6.74 10.26
N ASP A 190 8.64 6.80 10.21
CA ASP A 190 7.89 6.44 9.02
C ASP A 190 8.23 7.37 7.85
N ILE A 191 8.12 6.87 6.63
CA ILE A 191 8.46 7.63 5.42
C ILE A 191 7.21 7.89 4.62
N LEU A 192 6.89 9.17 4.47
CA LEU A 192 5.76 9.64 3.69
C LEU A 192 6.25 10.26 2.39
N ILE A 193 5.76 9.72 1.27
CA ILE A 193 6.11 10.16 -0.08
C ILE A 193 4.89 10.81 -0.72
N CYS A 194 5.01 12.09 -1.09
CA CYS A 194 3.97 12.83 -1.81
C CYS A 194 4.24 12.83 -3.31
N ILE A 195 3.26 12.36 -4.09
CA ILE A 195 3.30 12.33 -5.55
C ILE A 195 2.10 13.11 -6.10
N GLY A 196 2.40 14.11 -6.92
CA GLY A 196 1.41 14.97 -7.57
C GLY A 196 0.60 14.25 -8.66
N PRO A 197 -0.41 14.93 -9.21
CA PRO A 197 -1.15 14.47 -10.37
C PRO A 197 -0.34 14.66 -11.66
N GLU A 198 -0.95 14.37 -12.82
CA GLU A 198 -0.28 14.56 -14.12
C GLU A 198 0.15 16.01 -14.41
N GLY A 199 -0.49 16.99 -13.76
CA GLY A 199 -0.13 18.42 -13.87
C GLY A 199 0.83 18.91 -12.78
N GLY A 200 1.41 18.01 -11.98
CA GLY A 200 2.28 18.35 -10.84
C GLY A 200 1.53 19.01 -9.68
N PHE A 201 2.23 19.27 -8.62
CA PHE A 201 1.75 20.11 -7.50
C PHE A 201 1.81 21.59 -7.87
N GLN A 202 0.91 22.39 -7.30
CA GLN A 202 1.10 23.85 -7.32
C GLN A 202 2.19 24.25 -6.32
N GLU A 203 2.86 25.36 -6.58
CA GLU A 203 3.92 25.89 -5.70
C GLU A 203 3.42 26.08 -4.25
N LYS A 204 2.17 26.49 -4.07
CA LYS A 204 1.55 26.58 -2.75
C LYS A 204 1.49 25.23 -2.05
N GLU A 205 1.13 24.16 -2.75
CA GLU A 205 1.04 22.82 -2.17
C GLU A 205 2.43 22.29 -1.78
N ILE A 206 3.47 22.62 -2.57
CA ILE A 206 4.86 22.32 -2.22
C ILE A 206 5.25 23.07 -0.94
N ASN A 207 4.95 24.38 -0.86
CA ASN A 207 5.24 25.19 0.31
C ASN A 207 4.52 24.67 1.57
N ASP A 208 3.23 24.30 1.45
CA ASP A 208 2.48 23.71 2.55
C ASP A 208 3.15 22.42 3.08
N ILE A 209 3.66 21.56 2.18
CA ILE A 209 4.41 20.35 2.57
C ILE A 209 5.72 20.71 3.28
N ILE A 210 6.46 21.68 2.77
CA ILE A 210 7.74 22.15 3.37
C ILE A 210 7.50 22.77 4.74
N GLU A 211 6.47 23.59 4.91
CA GLU A 211 6.09 24.19 6.19
C GLU A 211 5.71 23.14 7.24
N CYS A 212 5.17 21.99 6.82
CA CYS A 212 4.95 20.82 7.67
C CYS A 212 6.19 19.95 7.90
N GLY A 213 7.39 20.47 7.62
CA GLY A 213 8.67 19.77 7.83
C GLY A 213 9.04 18.80 6.72
N GLY A 214 8.37 18.88 5.57
CA GLY A 214 8.69 18.07 4.39
C GLY A 214 9.90 18.61 3.62
N GLN A 215 10.42 17.77 2.72
CA GLN A 215 11.56 18.08 1.85
C GLN A 215 11.22 17.80 0.40
N SER A 216 11.50 18.74 -0.50
CA SER A 216 11.43 18.48 -1.93
C SER A 216 12.61 17.61 -2.36
N VAL A 217 12.34 16.64 -3.21
CA VAL A 217 13.38 15.73 -3.72
C VAL A 217 13.21 15.51 -5.23
N THR A 218 14.34 15.40 -5.93
CA THR A 218 14.32 14.91 -7.29
C THR A 218 14.48 13.39 -7.35
N LEU A 219 13.79 12.76 -8.31
CA LEU A 219 13.89 11.32 -8.59
C LEU A 219 14.89 11.02 -9.71
N GLY A 220 15.58 12.03 -10.23
CA GLY A 220 16.58 11.90 -11.30
C GLY A 220 16.50 13.03 -12.32
N ASN A 221 17.29 12.91 -13.38
CA ASN A 221 17.50 13.99 -14.37
C ASN A 221 16.38 14.10 -15.42
N THR A 222 15.34 13.27 -15.33
CA THR A 222 14.21 13.28 -16.27
C THR A 222 12.90 13.42 -15.52
N ILE A 223 11.98 14.19 -16.09
CA ILE A 223 10.62 14.30 -15.54
C ILE A 223 9.89 12.99 -15.76
N LEU A 224 9.49 12.35 -14.67
CA LEU A 224 8.72 11.11 -14.69
C LEU A 224 7.21 11.42 -14.75
N ARG A 225 6.44 10.55 -15.39
CA ARG A 225 4.98 10.59 -15.24
C ARG A 225 4.59 10.26 -13.80
N ALA A 226 3.48 10.80 -13.32
CA ALA A 226 3.04 10.62 -11.94
C ALA A 226 3.00 9.14 -11.49
N GLU A 227 2.44 8.26 -12.34
CA GLU A 227 2.43 6.82 -12.08
C GLU A 227 3.84 6.21 -12.02
N THR A 228 4.75 6.69 -12.83
CA THR A 228 6.16 6.25 -12.82
C THR A 228 6.90 6.79 -11.61
N ALA A 229 6.65 8.04 -11.25
CA ALA A 229 7.25 8.70 -10.08
C ALA A 229 6.91 7.96 -8.79
N ALA A 230 5.64 7.57 -8.61
CA ALA A 230 5.19 6.80 -7.45
C ALA A 230 5.96 5.49 -7.31
N ILE A 231 6.06 4.73 -8.40
CA ILE A 231 6.75 3.43 -8.40
C ILE A 231 8.26 3.59 -8.19
N ALA A 232 8.87 4.57 -8.88
CA ALA A 232 10.29 4.83 -8.74
C ALA A 232 10.65 5.25 -7.30
N ALA A 233 9.89 6.19 -6.71
CA ALA A 233 10.13 6.64 -5.35
C ALA A 233 9.98 5.50 -4.33
N LEU A 234 8.91 4.70 -4.42
CA LEU A 234 8.72 3.53 -3.55
C LEU A 234 9.83 2.50 -3.72
N SER A 235 10.28 2.24 -4.96
CA SER A 235 11.38 1.31 -5.22
C SER A 235 12.71 1.80 -4.64
N MET A 236 12.97 3.12 -4.71
CA MET A 236 14.18 3.73 -4.14
C MET A 236 14.17 3.65 -2.60
N VAL A 237 13.02 3.91 -1.97
CA VAL A 237 12.85 3.75 -0.52
C VAL A 237 13.05 2.31 -0.11
N HIS A 238 12.38 1.38 -0.79
CA HIS A 238 12.51 -0.05 -0.50
C HIS A 238 13.96 -0.54 -0.63
N TYR A 239 14.66 -0.12 -1.68
CA TYR A 239 16.06 -0.47 -1.91
C TYR A 239 17.00 0.10 -0.85
N GLU A 240 16.85 1.39 -0.49
CA GLU A 240 17.77 2.06 0.44
C GLU A 240 17.57 1.61 1.89
N LEU A 241 16.37 1.21 2.27
CA LEU A 241 16.03 0.76 3.62
C LEU A 241 16.05 -0.76 3.78
N GLU A 242 16.38 -1.51 2.73
CA GLU A 242 16.40 -2.99 2.75
C GLU A 242 15.07 -3.62 3.25
N LEU A 243 13.94 -3.01 2.85
CA LEU A 243 12.60 -3.44 3.26
C LEU A 243 12.13 -4.70 2.51
#